data_3833c205acb2e0a935dc5d35e22c5325
#
_entry.id   3833c205acb2e0a935dc5d35e22c5325
#
_cell.length_a   1.000
_cell.length_b   1.000
_cell.length_c   1.000
_cell.angle_alpha   90.00
_cell.angle_beta   90.00
_cell.angle_gamma   90.00
#
_symmetry.space_group_name_H-M   'P 1'
#
loop_
_entity.id
_entity.type
_entity.pdbx_description
1 polymer ?
#
loop_
_entity_poly.entity_id
_entity_poly.type
_entity_poly.pdbx_seq_one_letter_code
_entity_poly.pdbx_strand_id
1 'polypeptide(L)'
;QGKLDGIKVFGCDGLDGLQTKVSDMAMLEGVMMLTPFAVDAPDTKTQTFVDKFTKLHGSAPDQFAADAYDAVYAVKAAMEACGKTPADADFTSAMVDAMYTITVDGLTGTMQWDTSREPAKNAKAMVFAADGTTSLLG
;
A
#
# COMPACT_ATOMS: atom_id res chain seq x y z
N GLN A 1 10.22 28.94 10.43
CA GLN A 1 9.75 28.34 11.68
C GLN A 1 8.76 29.31 12.33
N GLY A 2 7.70 28.80 12.95
CA GLY A 2 6.67 29.59 13.64
C GLY A 2 5.44 30.02 12.81
N LYS A 3 5.51 29.99 11.48
CA LYS A 3 4.36 30.36 10.63
C LYS A 3 3.30 29.27 10.48
N LEU A 4 3.61 28.04 10.91
CA LEU A 4 2.73 26.88 10.81
C LEU A 4 2.23 26.37 12.17
N ASP A 5 2.50 27.11 13.26
CA ASP A 5 2.05 26.74 14.59
C ASP A 5 0.51 26.63 14.63
N GLY A 6 0.02 25.47 15.07
CA GLY A 6 -1.40 25.16 15.12
C GLY A 6 -2.05 24.74 13.79
N ILE A 7 -1.30 24.71 12.69
CA ILE A 7 -1.78 24.17 11.41
C ILE A 7 -1.59 22.64 11.39
N LYS A 8 -2.70 21.94 11.15
CA LYS A 8 -2.64 20.49 10.92
C LYS A 8 -2.27 20.22 9.46
N VAL A 9 -1.28 19.33 9.26
CA VAL A 9 -0.82 18.91 7.94
C VAL A 9 -1.38 17.53 7.64
N PHE A 10 -2.02 17.40 6.48
CA PHE A 10 -2.57 16.17 5.97
C PHE A 10 -2.03 15.90 4.58
N GLY A 11 -1.84 14.64 4.25
CA GLY A 11 -1.49 14.22 2.91
C GLY A 11 -2.03 12.84 2.57
N CYS A 12 -1.75 12.43 1.36
CA CYS A 12 -2.07 11.10 0.85
C CYS A 12 -0.83 10.20 0.99
N ASP A 13 -0.92 9.03 0.40
CA ASP A 13 0.10 8.00 0.32
C ASP A 13 1.49 8.49 -0.16
N GLY A 14 1.54 9.53 -0.98
CA GLY A 14 2.81 10.16 -1.39
C GLY A 14 3.66 10.74 -0.24
N LEU A 15 3.13 10.82 0.99
CA LEU A 15 3.90 11.18 2.18
C LEU A 15 4.60 9.98 2.83
N ASP A 16 4.35 8.75 2.40
CA ASP A 16 5.08 7.60 2.91
C ASP A 16 6.57 7.71 2.53
N GLY A 17 7.43 7.48 3.51
CA GLY A 17 8.87 7.71 3.36
C GLY A 17 9.32 9.16 3.57
N LEU A 18 8.43 10.10 3.96
CA LEU A 18 8.76 11.51 4.21
C LEU A 18 9.91 11.67 5.23
N GLN A 19 9.99 10.79 6.23
CA GLN A 19 11.06 10.75 7.23
C GLN A 19 12.47 10.60 6.61
N THR A 20 12.56 10.06 5.40
CA THR A 20 13.83 9.95 4.69
C THR A 20 14.26 11.24 3.98
N LYS A 21 13.38 12.25 3.92
CA LYS A 21 13.55 13.49 3.16
C LYS A 21 13.72 14.73 4.03
N VAL A 22 13.44 14.62 5.33
CA VAL A 22 13.60 15.73 6.28
C VAL A 22 14.83 15.51 7.15
N SER A 23 15.50 16.61 7.50
CA SER A 23 16.67 16.58 8.37
C SER A 23 16.32 16.68 9.86
N ASP A 24 15.15 17.19 10.18
CA ASP A 24 14.65 17.36 11.56
C ASP A 24 13.32 16.60 11.67
N MET A 25 13.38 15.41 12.29
CA MET A 25 12.22 14.52 12.44
C MET A 25 11.13 15.14 13.31
N ALA A 26 11.47 16.02 14.25
CA ALA A 26 10.48 16.69 15.08
C ALA A 26 9.49 17.55 14.27
N MET A 27 9.87 17.95 13.05
CA MET A 27 8.96 18.66 12.13
C MET A 27 7.81 17.79 11.63
N LEU A 28 7.92 16.47 11.74
CA LEU A 28 6.89 15.53 11.29
C LEU A 28 5.81 15.29 12.33
N GLU A 29 6.05 15.66 13.59
CA GLU A 29 5.13 15.40 14.68
C GLU A 29 3.70 15.89 14.34
N GLY A 30 2.75 14.97 14.39
CA GLY A 30 1.35 15.25 14.11
C GLY A 30 0.97 15.41 12.63
N VAL A 31 1.91 15.24 11.70
CA VAL A 31 1.59 15.13 10.26
C VAL A 31 0.81 13.83 10.05
N MET A 32 -0.30 13.92 9.35
CA MET A 32 -1.19 12.79 9.07
C MET A 32 -1.17 12.44 7.59
N MET A 33 -1.26 11.15 7.29
CA MET A 33 -1.41 10.68 5.92
C MET A 33 -2.48 9.59 5.82
N LEU A 34 -3.09 9.49 4.63
CA LEU A 34 -3.95 8.37 4.26
C LEU A 34 -3.15 7.43 3.37
N THR A 35 -3.10 6.15 3.75
CA THR A 35 -2.38 5.10 3.05
C THR A 35 -3.20 3.81 3.06
N PRO A 36 -3.10 2.95 2.04
CA PRO A 36 -3.75 1.64 2.07
C PRO A 36 -3.03 0.63 2.96
N PHE A 37 -1.78 0.91 3.37
CA PHE A 37 -0.94 -0.01 4.15
C PHE A 37 -0.47 0.63 5.45
N ALA A 38 -0.51 -0.12 6.54
CA ALA A 38 0.04 0.26 7.83
C ALA A 38 0.98 -0.84 8.32
N VAL A 39 2.24 -0.50 8.52
CA VAL A 39 3.30 -1.45 8.94
C VAL A 39 3.03 -2.06 10.32
N ASP A 40 2.30 -1.36 11.16
CA ASP A 40 1.91 -1.74 12.53
C ASP A 40 0.48 -2.32 12.61
N ALA A 41 -0.18 -2.56 11.48
CA ALA A 41 -1.49 -3.21 11.49
C ALA A 41 -1.41 -4.58 12.17
N PRO A 42 -2.33 -4.91 13.10
CA PRO A 42 -2.19 -6.06 13.98
C PRO A 42 -2.53 -7.40 13.32
N ASP A 43 -2.96 -7.40 12.07
CA ASP A 43 -3.34 -8.64 11.40
C ASP A 43 -2.12 -9.50 11.04
N THR A 44 -2.29 -10.82 11.14
CA THR A 44 -1.21 -11.80 10.95
C THR A 44 -0.58 -11.75 9.56
N LYS A 45 -1.35 -11.42 8.53
CA LYS A 45 -0.89 -11.35 7.15
C LYS A 45 0.11 -10.21 6.97
N THR A 46 -0.27 -9.02 7.44
CA THR A 46 0.59 -7.83 7.42
C THR A 46 1.86 -8.09 8.23
N GLN A 47 1.76 -8.59 9.46
CA GLN A 47 2.93 -8.86 10.30
C GLN A 47 3.85 -9.91 9.68
N THR A 48 3.31 -10.96 9.07
CA THR A 48 4.11 -11.97 8.37
C THR A 48 4.89 -11.38 7.18
N PHE A 49 4.25 -10.47 6.44
CA PHE A 49 4.90 -9.77 5.33
C PHE A 49 6.02 -8.85 5.84
N VAL A 50 5.73 -8.03 6.86
CA VAL A 50 6.69 -7.10 7.47
C VAL A 50 7.92 -7.85 7.97
N ASP A 51 7.74 -8.95 8.70
CA ASP A 51 8.83 -9.76 9.24
C ASP A 51 9.72 -10.33 8.12
N LYS A 52 9.09 -10.93 7.10
CA LYS A 52 9.82 -11.53 5.96
C LYS A 52 10.56 -10.47 5.15
N PHE A 53 9.90 -9.35 4.87
CA PHE A 53 10.50 -8.25 4.13
C PHE A 53 11.68 -7.65 4.88
N THR A 54 11.51 -7.36 6.17
CA THR A 54 12.55 -6.81 7.03
C THR A 54 13.75 -7.75 7.13
N LYS A 55 13.51 -9.06 7.27
CA LYS A 55 14.57 -10.08 7.29
C LYS A 55 15.37 -10.12 5.98
N LEU A 56 14.69 -9.89 4.84
CA LEU A 56 15.31 -9.96 3.52
C LEU A 56 16.05 -8.67 3.15
N HIS A 57 15.50 -7.52 3.52
CA HIS A 57 15.98 -6.20 3.06
C HIS A 57 16.65 -5.36 4.15
N GLY A 58 16.56 -5.75 5.43
CA GLY A 58 17.18 -5.04 6.56
C GLY A 58 16.39 -3.81 7.04
N SER A 59 15.25 -3.51 6.45
CA SER A 59 14.35 -2.41 6.85
C SER A 59 12.89 -2.81 6.69
N ALA A 60 12.00 -2.17 7.45
CA ALA A 60 10.57 -2.37 7.30
C ALA A 60 10.09 -1.95 5.90
N PRO A 61 9.05 -2.62 5.33
CA PRO A 61 8.45 -2.20 4.08
C PRO A 61 7.67 -0.90 4.24
N ASP A 62 7.63 -0.13 3.16
CA ASP A 62 6.66 0.96 2.97
C ASP A 62 5.41 0.46 2.24
N GLN A 63 4.45 1.36 2.00
CA GLN A 63 3.24 1.01 1.23
C GLN A 63 3.56 0.58 -0.20
N PHE A 64 4.58 1.16 -0.85
CA PHE A 64 4.91 0.83 -2.24
C PHE A 64 5.40 -0.61 -2.37
N ALA A 65 6.10 -1.11 -1.36
CA ALA A 65 6.48 -2.52 -1.28
C ALA A 65 5.25 -3.43 -1.13
N ALA A 66 4.26 -3.03 -0.33
CA ALA A 66 3.00 -3.76 -0.16
C ALA A 66 2.14 -3.73 -1.43
N ASP A 67 2.05 -2.57 -2.10
CA ASP A 67 1.34 -2.44 -3.38
C ASP A 67 1.98 -3.30 -4.48
N ALA A 68 3.31 -3.32 -4.56
CA ALA A 68 4.03 -4.15 -5.51
C ALA A 68 3.80 -5.65 -5.25
N TYR A 69 3.78 -6.06 -3.97
CA TYR A 69 3.45 -7.42 -3.58
C TYR A 69 2.04 -7.80 -4.04
N ASP A 70 1.05 -6.96 -3.75
CA ASP A 70 -0.34 -7.20 -4.14
C ASP A 70 -0.52 -7.22 -5.66
N ALA A 71 0.20 -6.37 -6.40
CA ALA A 71 0.16 -6.34 -7.86
C ALA A 71 0.59 -7.68 -8.48
N VAL A 72 1.63 -8.34 -7.91
CA VAL A 72 2.05 -9.67 -8.37
C VAL A 72 0.96 -10.70 -8.16
N TYR A 73 0.26 -10.67 -7.03
CA TYR A 73 -0.84 -11.59 -6.75
C TYR A 73 -2.08 -11.30 -7.61
N ALA A 74 -2.36 -10.02 -7.91
CA ALA A 74 -3.43 -9.65 -8.83
C ALA A 74 -3.16 -10.18 -10.25
N VAL A 75 -1.95 -9.99 -10.76
CA VAL A 75 -1.54 -10.54 -12.07
C VAL A 75 -1.62 -12.07 -12.07
N LYS A 76 -1.11 -12.73 -11.01
CA LYS A 76 -1.21 -14.18 -10.86
C LYS A 76 -2.65 -14.66 -10.92
N ALA A 77 -3.54 -14.05 -10.13
CA ALA A 77 -4.95 -14.44 -10.10
C ALA A 77 -5.64 -14.26 -11.47
N ALA A 78 -5.35 -13.16 -12.17
CA ALA A 78 -5.88 -12.93 -13.51
C ALA A 78 -5.32 -13.94 -14.53
N MET A 79 -4.05 -14.31 -14.46
CA MET A 79 -3.47 -15.35 -15.31
C MET A 79 -4.11 -16.71 -15.07
N GLU A 80 -4.36 -17.06 -13.82
CA GLU A 80 -5.05 -18.32 -13.48
C GLU A 80 -6.51 -18.33 -13.94
N ALA A 81 -7.19 -17.17 -13.84
CA ALA A 81 -8.60 -17.04 -14.22
C ALA A 81 -8.83 -16.94 -15.73
N CYS A 82 -7.90 -16.35 -16.49
CA CYS A 82 -8.08 -16.14 -17.92
C CYS A 82 -8.01 -17.46 -18.75
N GLY A 83 -7.41 -18.51 -18.20
CA GLY A 83 -7.32 -19.83 -18.86
C GLY A 83 -6.50 -19.82 -20.16
N LYS A 84 -5.69 -18.79 -20.38
CA LYS A 84 -4.86 -18.57 -21.56
C LYS A 84 -3.38 -18.55 -21.20
N THR A 85 -2.53 -18.66 -22.21
CA THR A 85 -1.09 -18.55 -22.09
C THR A 85 -0.58 -17.37 -22.90
N PRO A 86 0.63 -16.85 -22.62
CA PRO A 86 1.22 -15.76 -23.39
C PRO A 86 1.39 -16.05 -24.89
N ALA A 87 1.28 -17.31 -25.32
CA ALA A 87 1.33 -17.70 -26.72
C ALA A 87 0.00 -17.51 -27.47
N ASP A 88 -1.10 -17.35 -26.72
CA ASP A 88 -2.43 -17.17 -27.33
C ASP A 88 -2.60 -15.73 -27.80
N ALA A 89 -3.11 -15.55 -29.02
CA ALA A 89 -3.25 -14.22 -29.64
C ALA A 89 -4.20 -13.28 -28.87
N ASP A 90 -5.14 -13.84 -28.11
CA ASP A 90 -6.13 -13.13 -27.30
C ASP A 90 -5.76 -13.10 -25.79
N PHE A 91 -4.53 -13.48 -25.43
CA PHE A 91 -4.09 -13.54 -24.04
C PHE A 91 -4.32 -12.22 -23.30
N THR A 92 -3.91 -11.09 -23.88
CA THR A 92 -4.03 -9.79 -23.23
C THR A 92 -5.48 -9.40 -22.98
N SER A 93 -6.37 -9.60 -23.96
CA SER A 93 -7.80 -9.31 -23.76
C SER A 93 -8.44 -10.24 -22.74
N ALA A 94 -8.11 -11.53 -22.75
CA ALA A 94 -8.58 -12.47 -21.74
C ALA A 94 -8.11 -12.13 -20.33
N MET A 95 -6.86 -11.64 -20.19
CA MET A 95 -6.35 -11.13 -18.91
C MET A 95 -7.14 -9.92 -18.40
N VAL A 96 -7.44 -8.96 -19.29
CA VAL A 96 -8.25 -7.78 -18.93
C VAL A 96 -9.65 -8.18 -18.49
N ASP A 97 -10.29 -9.10 -19.22
CA ASP A 97 -11.63 -9.61 -18.88
C ASP A 97 -11.60 -10.37 -17.53
N ALA A 98 -10.55 -11.16 -17.29
CA ALA A 98 -10.36 -11.88 -16.04
C ALA A 98 -10.23 -10.92 -14.83
N MET A 99 -9.58 -9.76 -14.98
CA MET A 99 -9.47 -8.77 -13.91
C MET A 99 -10.83 -8.34 -13.34
N TYR A 100 -11.89 -8.33 -14.15
CA TYR A 100 -13.24 -7.99 -13.68
C TYR A 100 -13.94 -9.11 -12.91
N THR A 101 -13.37 -10.30 -12.88
CA THR A 101 -13.99 -11.48 -12.25
C THR A 101 -13.27 -11.93 -10.98
N ILE A 102 -12.04 -11.47 -10.75
CA ILE A 102 -11.22 -11.88 -9.61
C ILE A 102 -11.46 -11.00 -8.38
N THR A 103 -11.22 -11.60 -7.23
CA THR A 103 -11.08 -10.92 -5.95
C THR A 103 -9.71 -11.26 -5.39
N VAL A 104 -8.93 -10.25 -5.02
CA VAL A 104 -7.62 -10.43 -4.40
C VAL A 104 -7.65 -9.87 -2.99
N ASP A 105 -7.44 -10.76 -2.02
CA ASP A 105 -7.26 -10.35 -0.62
C ASP A 105 -5.79 -9.98 -0.40
N GLY A 106 -5.46 -8.70 -0.59
CA GLY A 106 -4.12 -8.15 -0.52
C GLY A 106 -3.70 -7.68 0.87
N LEU A 107 -2.48 -7.18 0.96
CA LEU A 107 -1.94 -6.47 2.13
C LEU A 107 -2.56 -5.07 2.25
N THR A 108 -2.86 -4.46 1.10
CA THR A 108 -3.40 -3.11 1.00
C THR A 108 -4.93 -3.08 0.98
N GLY A 109 -5.56 -4.24 1.16
CA GLY A 109 -7.01 -4.42 1.22
C GLY A 109 -7.52 -5.47 0.24
N THR A 110 -8.82 -5.78 0.35
CA THR A 110 -9.48 -6.66 -0.62
C THR A 110 -9.79 -5.87 -1.89
N MET A 111 -9.27 -6.35 -3.01
CA MET A 111 -9.35 -5.67 -4.29
C MET A 111 -10.29 -6.41 -5.24
N GLN A 112 -11.22 -5.67 -5.83
CA GLN A 112 -12.06 -6.09 -6.94
C GLN A 112 -12.09 -4.94 -7.96
N TRP A 113 -12.08 -5.27 -9.23
CA TRP A 113 -12.07 -4.27 -10.30
C TRP A 113 -13.40 -4.29 -11.05
N ASP A 114 -13.88 -3.12 -11.37
CA ASP A 114 -15.03 -2.92 -12.24
C ASP A 114 -14.63 -2.17 -13.52
N THR A 115 -15.60 -1.69 -14.27
CA THR A 115 -15.37 -0.95 -15.52
C THR A 115 -14.66 0.38 -15.33
N SER A 116 -14.56 0.90 -14.10
CA SER A 116 -13.71 2.07 -13.78
C SER A 116 -12.23 1.73 -13.82
N ARG A 117 -11.88 0.43 -13.73
CA ARG A 117 -10.52 -0.11 -13.67
C ARG A 117 -9.76 0.24 -12.38
N GLU A 118 -10.46 0.72 -11.38
CA GLU A 118 -9.91 1.04 -10.08
C GLU A 118 -10.41 0.05 -9.02
N PRO A 119 -9.54 -0.50 -8.16
CA PRO A 119 -10.00 -1.31 -7.04
C PRO A 119 -10.53 -0.42 -5.93
N ALA A 120 -11.64 -0.80 -5.32
CA ALA A 120 -12.13 -0.17 -4.10
C ALA A 120 -11.20 -0.55 -2.93
N LYS A 121 -10.42 0.39 -2.42
CA LYS A 121 -9.55 0.21 -1.24
C LYS A 121 -9.95 1.18 -0.13
N ASN A 122 -9.93 0.69 1.11
CA ASN A 122 -10.10 1.55 2.28
C ASN A 122 -8.75 2.13 2.69
N ALA A 123 -8.70 3.45 2.82
CA ALA A 123 -7.54 4.13 3.37
C ALA A 123 -7.46 3.94 4.89
N LYS A 124 -6.22 3.85 5.38
CA LYS A 124 -5.87 3.89 6.80
C LYS A 124 -5.28 5.26 7.12
N ALA A 125 -5.67 5.86 8.23
CA ALA A 125 -5.07 7.09 8.71
C ALA A 125 -3.84 6.77 9.55
N MET A 126 -2.71 7.37 9.19
CA MET A 126 -1.44 7.25 9.92
C MET A 126 -1.02 8.62 10.43
N VAL A 127 -0.32 8.65 11.54
CA VAL A 127 0.26 9.87 12.12
C VAL A 127 1.75 9.67 12.36
N PHE A 128 2.55 10.69 12.05
CA PHE A 128 3.97 10.72 12.35
C PHE A 128 4.21 11.15 13.80
N ALA A 129 5.12 10.47 14.47
CA ALA A 129 5.71 10.88 15.74
C ALA A 129 6.95 11.76 15.51
N ALA A 130 7.42 12.41 16.57
CA ALA A 130 8.59 13.31 16.53
C ALA A 130 9.91 12.59 16.16
N ASP A 131 9.98 11.27 16.28
CA ASP A 131 11.13 10.45 15.88
C ASP A 131 11.04 9.96 14.42
N GLY A 132 10.00 10.35 13.68
CA GLY A 132 9.75 9.97 12.31
C GLY A 132 9.07 8.60 12.14
N THR A 133 8.75 7.90 13.23
CA THR A 133 7.93 6.68 13.14
C THR A 133 6.48 7.03 12.82
N THR A 134 5.75 6.10 12.21
CA THR A 134 4.32 6.25 11.93
C THR A 134 3.52 5.20 12.69
N SER A 135 2.31 5.56 13.09
CA SER A 135 1.35 4.64 13.71
C SER A 135 -0.06 4.87 13.20
N LEU A 136 -0.90 3.83 13.30
CA LEU A 136 -2.32 3.96 13.02
C LEU A 136 -2.96 5.01 13.93
N LEU A 137 -3.72 5.90 13.33
CA LEU A 137 -4.58 6.82 14.06
C LEU A 137 -5.85 6.04 14.45
N GLY A 138 -5.95 5.68 15.75
CA GLY A 138 -7.06 4.93 16.33
C GLY A 138 -8.34 5.74 16.49
#